data_693c9493b09eda3c9aba6cdf0dc39e68
#
_entry.id   693c9493b09eda3c9aba6cdf0dc39e68
#
_cell.length_a   1.000
_cell.length_b   1.000
_cell.length_c   1.000
_cell.angle_alpha   90.00
_cell.angle_beta   90.00
_cell.angle_gamma   90.00
#
_symmetry.space_group_name_H-M   'P 1'
#
loop_
_entity.id
_entity.type
_entity.pdbx_description
1 polymer ?
#
loop_
_entity_poly.entity_id
_entity_poly.type
_entity_poly.pdbx_seq_one_letter_code
_entity_poly.pdbx_strand_id
1 'polypeptide(L)'
;MGKKIISLAMFLALFLLFLNDPAAPQVYRYKDKNGVVHFTDTPPDDKFTRVQNERFRSTQFPYYGNNLLIEMASNRLELVSQAVVGVKTNSTRGTAFLINPLGHAITNYHVIAEAGGDIQAVTFDGQEWNAWVISTDPDKDLALIQIGGGKYPYLPLGKLTDASIGKEVYIVGNPLGLSHSMSRGIVSSVRKGMNKNTPLTLIQTDAAINAGNSGGPLITPEGLVLGVVTFKAGTPNLPVQGIGFAVSSEDIISGLSLTPAKESPGPNSSKQ
;
A
#
# COMPACT_ATOMS: atom_id res chain seq x y z
N MET A 1 -25.39 -32.77 -46.49
CA MET A 1 -24.15 -32.69 -45.66
C MET A 1 -23.53 -31.30 -45.80
N GLY A 2 -24.11 -30.23 -45.20
CA GLY A 2 -23.66 -28.86 -45.41
C GLY A 2 -23.89 -27.90 -44.25
N LYS A 3 -24.35 -28.37 -43.07
CA LYS A 3 -24.69 -27.47 -41.93
C LYS A 3 -23.76 -27.53 -40.69
N LYS A 4 -22.71 -28.34 -40.70
CA LYS A 4 -21.79 -28.45 -39.52
C LYS A 4 -20.45 -27.73 -39.67
N ILE A 5 -20.11 -27.19 -40.85
CA ILE A 5 -18.79 -26.55 -41.06
C ILE A 5 -18.84 -25.05 -40.70
N ILE A 6 -19.99 -24.39 -40.75
CA ILE A 6 -20.14 -22.95 -40.44
C ILE A 6 -20.01 -22.67 -38.93
N SER A 7 -20.36 -23.65 -38.05
CA SER A 7 -20.30 -23.47 -36.60
C SER A 7 -18.88 -23.46 -36.02
N LEU A 8 -17.96 -24.19 -36.62
CA LEU A 8 -16.56 -24.29 -36.10
C LEU A 8 -15.73 -23.08 -36.48
N ALA A 9 -15.92 -22.53 -37.68
CA ALA A 9 -15.22 -21.33 -38.12
C ALA A 9 -15.70 -20.07 -37.34
N MET A 10 -16.99 -20.02 -36.99
CA MET A 10 -17.54 -18.91 -36.19
C MET A 10 -17.10 -19.00 -34.72
N PHE A 11 -16.91 -20.20 -34.17
CA PHE A 11 -16.35 -20.39 -32.83
C PHE A 11 -14.87 -20.06 -32.78
N LEU A 12 -14.11 -20.37 -33.82
CA LEU A 12 -12.66 -20.03 -33.89
C LEU A 12 -12.44 -18.53 -34.10
N ALA A 13 -13.32 -17.85 -34.86
CA ALA A 13 -13.28 -16.38 -35.01
C ALA A 13 -13.68 -15.63 -33.72
N LEU A 14 -14.62 -16.19 -32.94
CA LEU A 14 -14.99 -15.62 -31.66
C LEU A 14 -13.89 -15.83 -30.59
N PHE A 15 -13.17 -16.94 -30.66
CA PHE A 15 -12.07 -17.23 -29.74
C PHE A 15 -10.83 -16.34 -30.02
N LEU A 16 -10.62 -15.92 -31.26
CA LEU A 16 -9.54 -14.99 -31.64
C LEU A 16 -9.85 -13.54 -31.28
N LEU A 17 -11.11 -13.17 -30.99
CA LEU A 17 -11.49 -11.85 -30.50
C LEU A 17 -11.24 -11.66 -28.99
N PHE A 18 -11.05 -12.75 -28.24
CA PHE A 18 -10.68 -12.69 -26.82
C PHE A 18 -9.18 -12.73 -26.55
N LEU A 19 -8.34 -12.73 -27.58
CA LEU A 19 -6.86 -12.67 -27.46
C LEU A 19 -6.29 -11.24 -27.54
N ASN A 20 -7.13 -10.24 -27.63
CA ASN A 20 -6.69 -8.87 -27.36
C ASN A 20 -6.83 -8.61 -25.86
N ASP A 21 -5.86 -9.09 -25.07
CA ASP A 21 -5.56 -8.50 -23.78
C ASP A 21 -5.35 -7.00 -24.02
N PRO A 22 -6.06 -6.11 -23.31
CA PRO A 22 -5.71 -4.70 -23.32
C PRO A 22 -4.24 -4.65 -22.92
N ALA A 23 -3.40 -4.11 -23.79
CA ALA A 23 -1.95 -4.07 -23.58
C ALA A 23 -1.71 -3.52 -22.18
N ALA A 24 -1.11 -4.32 -21.31
CA ALA A 24 -0.78 -3.90 -19.96
C ALA A 24 -0.08 -2.53 -20.03
N PRO A 25 -0.42 -1.57 -19.18
CA PRO A 25 0.15 -0.24 -19.23
C PRO A 25 1.67 -0.33 -19.25
N GLN A 26 2.28 0.30 -20.25
CA GLN A 26 3.73 0.24 -20.45
C GLN A 26 4.35 1.29 -19.55
N VAL A 27 5.22 0.87 -18.65
CA VAL A 27 5.98 1.77 -17.78
C VAL A 27 7.37 1.97 -18.34
N TYR A 28 7.83 3.20 -18.37
CA TYR A 28 9.17 3.60 -18.78
C TYR A 28 9.93 4.18 -17.59
N ARG A 29 11.26 4.00 -17.57
CA ARG A 29 12.13 4.59 -16.55
C ARG A 29 13.26 5.39 -17.17
N TYR A 30 13.68 6.43 -16.48
CA TYR A 30 14.87 7.21 -16.78
C TYR A 30 15.61 7.53 -15.48
N LYS A 31 16.94 7.41 -15.48
CA LYS A 31 17.77 7.83 -14.35
C LYS A 31 18.47 9.14 -14.71
N ASP A 32 18.21 10.20 -13.96
CA ASP A 32 18.82 11.49 -14.21
C ASP A 32 20.28 11.54 -13.75
N LYS A 33 20.98 12.67 -14.05
CA LYS A 33 22.38 12.88 -13.71
C LYS A 33 22.67 12.95 -12.19
N ASN A 34 21.64 13.11 -11.37
CA ASN A 34 21.72 13.11 -9.92
C ASN A 34 21.43 11.73 -9.33
N GLY A 35 21.17 10.72 -10.19
CA GLY A 35 20.86 9.36 -9.78
C GLY A 35 19.38 9.12 -9.44
N VAL A 36 18.51 10.12 -9.60
CA VAL A 36 17.06 9.97 -9.37
C VAL A 36 16.43 9.19 -10.53
N VAL A 37 15.62 8.20 -10.19
CA VAL A 37 14.90 7.37 -11.17
C VAL A 37 13.50 7.94 -11.35
N HIS A 38 13.19 8.29 -12.59
CA HIS A 38 11.87 8.76 -13.00
C HIS A 38 11.13 7.63 -13.71
N PHE A 39 9.83 7.49 -13.47
CA PHE A 39 8.95 6.56 -14.14
C PHE A 39 7.82 7.33 -14.82
N THR A 40 7.36 6.85 -15.99
CA THR A 40 6.22 7.40 -16.72
C THR A 40 5.62 6.32 -17.61
N ASP A 41 4.35 6.44 -17.92
CA ASP A 41 3.65 5.66 -18.95
C ASP A 41 3.73 6.31 -20.33
N THR A 42 4.08 7.61 -20.38
CA THR A 42 4.19 8.43 -21.58
C THR A 42 5.56 9.10 -21.63
N PRO A 43 6.62 8.40 -22.13
CA PRO A 43 7.96 8.94 -22.13
C PRO A 43 8.03 10.17 -23.05
N PRO A 44 8.54 11.32 -22.55
CA PRO A 44 8.64 12.54 -23.35
C PRO A 44 9.81 12.51 -24.35
N ASP A 45 10.78 11.64 -24.17
CA ASP A 45 11.97 11.49 -25.05
C ASP A 45 12.57 10.08 -24.99
N ASP A 46 13.58 9.83 -25.85
CA ASP A 46 14.25 8.52 -26.01
C ASP A 46 15.16 8.12 -24.84
N LYS A 47 15.32 8.97 -23.82
CA LYS A 47 16.12 8.65 -22.63
C LYS A 47 15.39 7.69 -21.71
N PHE A 48 14.08 7.58 -21.88
CA PHE A 48 13.26 6.65 -21.11
C PHE A 48 13.34 5.25 -21.69
N THR A 49 13.80 4.31 -20.88
CA THR A 49 13.85 2.89 -21.25
C THR A 49 12.54 2.24 -20.81
N ARG A 50 11.87 1.57 -21.75
CA ARG A 50 10.69 0.75 -21.45
C ARG A 50 11.05 -0.26 -20.37
N VAL A 51 10.34 -0.25 -19.27
CA VAL A 51 10.39 -1.33 -18.29
C VAL A 51 9.62 -2.49 -18.92
N GLN A 52 10.36 -3.33 -19.69
CA GLN A 52 9.77 -4.59 -20.12
C GLN A 52 9.40 -5.36 -18.86
N ASN A 53 8.31 -6.18 -18.94
CA ASN A 53 7.98 -7.17 -17.92
C ASN A 53 9.12 -8.20 -17.77
N GLU A 54 10.30 -7.76 -17.40
CA GLU A 54 11.14 -8.53 -16.54
C GLU A 54 10.24 -8.76 -15.33
N ARG A 55 9.63 -9.96 -15.27
CA ARG A 55 9.04 -10.45 -14.04
C ARG A 55 9.95 -9.93 -12.97
N PHE A 56 9.42 -9.05 -12.08
CA PHE A 56 10.15 -8.52 -10.93
C PHE A 56 10.51 -9.72 -10.04
N ARG A 57 11.33 -10.63 -10.60
CA ARG A 57 11.96 -11.73 -9.90
C ARG A 57 13.00 -11.07 -9.02
N SER A 58 12.62 -10.89 -7.75
CA SER A 58 13.44 -10.36 -6.67
C SER A 58 13.84 -8.87 -6.75
N THR A 59 12.94 -7.98 -7.14
CA THR A 59 13.09 -6.60 -6.67
C THR A 59 12.73 -6.64 -5.20
N GLN A 60 13.74 -6.54 -4.37
CA GLN A 60 13.56 -6.51 -2.92
C GLN A 60 12.96 -5.14 -2.60
N PHE A 61 11.72 -5.12 -2.10
CA PHE A 61 11.10 -3.89 -1.61
C PHE A 61 11.49 -3.73 -0.14
N PRO A 62 12.46 -2.86 0.17
CA PRO A 62 12.98 -2.76 1.52
C PRO A 62 11.94 -2.12 2.45
N TYR A 63 11.77 -2.72 3.62
CA TYR A 63 11.09 -2.10 4.74
C TYR A 63 12.06 -1.99 5.93
N TYR A 64 11.80 -1.04 6.82
CA TYR A 64 12.60 -0.82 8.01
C TYR A 64 11.83 -1.28 9.25
N GLY A 65 12.52 -1.92 10.19
CA GLY A 65 11.97 -2.32 11.49
C GLY A 65 12.07 -1.23 12.55
N ASN A 66 12.77 -0.13 12.26
CA ASN A 66 12.91 1.02 13.16
C ASN A 66 13.02 2.33 12.36
N ASN A 67 12.76 3.44 13.03
CA ASN A 67 13.03 4.79 12.53
C ASN A 67 13.41 5.69 13.71
N LEU A 68 14.70 5.91 13.88
CA LEU A 68 15.25 6.69 15.01
C LEU A 68 14.68 8.10 15.09
N LEU A 69 14.34 8.74 13.96
CA LEU A 69 13.73 10.07 13.96
C LEU A 69 12.36 10.06 14.64
N ILE A 70 11.56 9.02 14.40
CA ILE A 70 10.26 8.85 15.04
C ILE A 70 10.43 8.43 16.50
N GLU A 71 11.33 7.48 16.78
CA GLU A 71 11.55 6.94 18.13
C GLU A 71 12.02 8.03 19.13
N MET A 72 12.86 8.95 18.69
CA MET A 72 13.45 10.01 19.53
C MET A 72 12.63 11.29 19.59
N ALA A 73 11.59 11.42 18.76
CA ALA A 73 10.83 12.65 18.66
C ALA A 73 9.85 12.84 19.84
N SER A 74 9.76 14.06 20.35
CA SER A 74 8.74 14.46 21.33
C SER A 74 7.34 14.61 20.68
N ASN A 75 7.29 14.99 19.39
CA ASN A 75 6.08 15.14 18.59
C ASN A 75 5.86 13.94 17.64
N ARG A 76 6.12 12.75 18.10
CA ARG A 76 6.16 11.49 17.34
C ARG A 76 4.92 11.27 16.46
N LEU A 77 3.73 11.47 16.99
CA LEU A 77 2.48 11.25 16.24
C LEU A 77 2.30 12.25 15.08
N GLU A 78 2.83 13.46 15.22
CA GLU A 78 2.85 14.43 14.12
C GLU A 78 3.81 13.97 13.00
N LEU A 79 4.99 13.48 13.35
CA LEU A 79 5.93 12.91 12.37
C LEU A 79 5.38 11.68 11.66
N VAL A 80 4.64 10.83 12.37
CA VAL A 80 3.91 9.69 11.76
C VAL A 80 2.97 10.18 10.67
N SER A 81 2.23 11.26 10.92
CA SER A 81 1.27 11.81 9.94
C SER A 81 1.94 12.23 8.64
N GLN A 82 3.22 12.66 8.67
CA GLN A 82 3.97 13.03 7.46
C GLN A 82 4.30 11.83 6.56
N ALA A 83 4.30 10.63 7.12
CA ALA A 83 4.51 9.38 6.37
C ALA A 83 3.19 8.75 5.88
N VAL A 84 2.06 9.39 6.14
CA VAL A 84 0.74 8.93 5.69
C VAL A 84 0.26 9.83 4.55
N VAL A 85 -0.23 9.22 3.49
CA VAL A 85 -0.66 9.91 2.27
C VAL A 85 -2.11 9.55 1.94
N GLY A 86 -2.84 10.50 1.39
CA GLY A 86 -4.14 10.23 0.77
C GLY A 86 -3.95 9.49 -0.55
N VAL A 87 -4.81 8.54 -0.85
CA VAL A 87 -4.88 7.88 -2.16
C VAL A 87 -6.18 8.24 -2.83
N LYS A 88 -6.09 8.72 -4.07
CA LYS A 88 -7.23 9.14 -4.89
C LYS A 88 -7.16 8.43 -6.22
N THR A 89 -8.28 7.84 -6.63
CA THR A 89 -8.51 7.31 -7.97
C THR A 89 -9.73 7.98 -8.58
N ASN A 90 -10.13 7.59 -9.78
CA ASN A 90 -11.35 8.12 -10.41
C ASN A 90 -12.63 7.75 -9.65
N SER A 91 -12.63 6.61 -8.93
CA SER A 91 -13.82 6.04 -8.27
C SER A 91 -13.72 5.98 -6.74
N THR A 92 -12.51 5.96 -6.18
CA THR A 92 -12.29 5.69 -4.76
C THR A 92 -11.33 6.69 -4.12
N ARG A 93 -11.42 6.79 -2.80
CA ARG A 93 -10.48 7.51 -1.96
C ARG A 93 -10.14 6.66 -0.73
N GLY A 94 -8.88 6.69 -0.34
CA GLY A 94 -8.37 5.97 0.81
C GLY A 94 -7.07 6.57 1.32
N THR A 95 -6.35 5.79 2.05
CA THR A 95 -5.07 6.15 2.67
C THR A 95 -4.00 5.16 2.26
N ALA A 96 -2.75 5.60 2.24
CA ALA A 96 -1.57 4.74 2.21
C ALA A 96 -0.54 5.26 3.22
N PHE A 97 0.45 4.43 3.54
CA PHE A 97 1.57 4.86 4.38
C PHE A 97 2.90 4.40 3.78
N LEU A 98 3.88 5.26 3.87
CA LEU A 98 5.22 5.06 3.33
C LEU A 98 6.03 4.13 4.25
N ILE A 99 6.74 3.16 3.66
CA ILE A 99 7.55 2.16 4.38
C ILE A 99 9.04 2.32 4.16
N ASN A 100 9.45 3.22 3.27
CA ASN A 100 10.84 3.55 3.03
C ASN A 100 10.98 4.93 2.37
N PRO A 101 12.21 5.52 2.37
CA PRO A 101 12.44 6.84 1.80
C PRO A 101 12.30 6.92 0.27
N LEU A 102 12.17 5.79 -0.41
CA LEU A 102 12.08 5.70 -1.87
C LEU A 102 10.66 5.92 -2.39
N GLY A 103 9.67 6.08 -1.50
CA GLY A 103 8.28 6.31 -1.87
C GLY A 103 7.45 5.03 -2.06
N HIS A 104 7.93 3.88 -1.57
CA HIS A 104 7.08 2.69 -1.50
C HIS A 104 6.05 2.87 -0.38
N ALA A 105 4.78 2.70 -0.72
CA ALA A 105 3.67 2.86 0.22
C ALA A 105 2.72 1.67 0.17
N ILE A 106 2.17 1.32 1.34
CA ILE A 106 1.17 0.26 1.51
C ILE A 106 -0.22 0.88 1.53
N THR A 107 -1.16 0.24 0.86
CA THR A 107 -2.59 0.53 0.92
C THR A 107 -3.40 -0.76 0.79
N ASN A 108 -4.73 -0.68 0.82
CA ASN A 108 -5.58 -1.83 0.49
C ASN A 108 -5.73 -2.01 -1.02
N TYR A 109 -5.90 -3.27 -1.44
CA TYR A 109 -6.19 -3.59 -2.83
C TYR A 109 -7.50 -2.95 -3.30
N HIS A 110 -8.58 -3.02 -2.50
CA HIS A 110 -9.88 -2.44 -2.88
C HIS A 110 -9.82 -0.92 -3.10
N VAL A 111 -8.85 -0.20 -2.52
CA VAL A 111 -8.68 1.24 -2.73
C VAL A 111 -8.21 1.56 -4.15
N ILE A 112 -7.45 0.62 -4.77
CA ILE A 112 -6.83 0.84 -6.09
C ILE A 112 -7.36 -0.09 -7.18
N ALA A 113 -8.23 -1.04 -6.84
CA ALA A 113 -8.68 -2.10 -7.76
C ALA A 113 -9.35 -1.56 -9.03
N GLU A 114 -10.07 -0.45 -8.93
CA GLU A 114 -10.81 0.16 -10.04
C GLU A 114 -10.12 1.43 -10.58
N ALA A 115 -8.84 1.61 -10.28
CA ALA A 115 -8.12 2.85 -10.62
C ALA A 115 -7.90 3.04 -12.13
N GLY A 116 -7.96 1.96 -12.94
CA GLY A 116 -7.69 2.03 -14.37
C GLY A 116 -6.27 2.52 -14.74
N GLY A 117 -5.38 2.57 -13.74
CA GLY A 117 -4.02 3.10 -13.88
C GLY A 117 -3.82 4.51 -13.31
N ASP A 118 -4.88 5.27 -13.07
CA ASP A 118 -4.80 6.64 -12.56
C ASP A 118 -4.88 6.65 -11.03
N ILE A 119 -3.72 6.61 -10.40
CA ILE A 119 -3.59 6.71 -8.94
C ILE A 119 -2.81 7.97 -8.60
N GLN A 120 -3.38 8.80 -7.75
CA GLN A 120 -2.73 9.98 -7.18
C GLN A 120 -2.53 9.80 -5.68
N ALA A 121 -1.35 10.13 -5.20
CA ALA A 121 -1.01 10.22 -3.79
C ALA A 121 -0.96 11.70 -3.38
N VAL A 122 -1.64 12.04 -2.28
CA VAL A 122 -1.63 13.39 -1.70
C VAL A 122 -0.81 13.34 -0.43
N THR A 123 0.34 14.00 -0.42
CA THR A 123 1.26 14.05 0.72
C THR A 123 0.76 14.99 1.82
N PHE A 124 1.40 14.94 2.98
CA PHE A 124 1.03 15.73 4.17
C PHE A 124 0.99 17.25 3.89
N ASP A 125 1.87 17.73 3.05
CA ASP A 125 1.97 19.13 2.62
C ASP A 125 0.98 19.50 1.48
N GLY A 126 0.10 18.56 1.11
CA GLY A 126 -0.93 18.76 0.09
C GLY A 126 -0.46 18.62 -1.35
N GLN A 127 0.79 18.20 -1.59
CA GLN A 127 1.27 17.96 -2.95
C GLN A 127 0.65 16.68 -3.51
N GLU A 128 0.26 16.72 -4.79
CA GLU A 128 -0.26 15.57 -5.53
C GLU A 128 0.84 14.94 -6.39
N TRP A 129 0.99 13.63 -6.28
CA TRP A 129 1.97 12.84 -7.00
C TRP A 129 1.31 11.67 -7.69
N ASN A 130 1.76 11.35 -8.91
CA ASN A 130 1.34 10.10 -9.55
C ASN A 130 1.90 8.91 -8.76
N ALA A 131 1.12 7.84 -8.69
CA ALA A 131 1.53 6.61 -8.07
C ALA A 131 1.26 5.41 -8.99
N TRP A 132 2.05 4.36 -8.85
CA TRP A 132 1.98 3.15 -9.68
C TRP A 132 1.91 1.92 -8.81
N VAL A 133 1.11 0.94 -9.24
CA VAL A 133 1.01 -0.35 -8.56
C VAL A 133 2.28 -1.16 -8.84
N ILE A 134 2.91 -1.63 -7.76
CA ILE A 134 4.11 -2.47 -7.81
C ILE A 134 3.75 -3.94 -7.58
N SER A 135 2.95 -4.22 -6.58
CA SER A 135 2.55 -5.57 -6.20
C SER A 135 1.18 -5.54 -5.52
N THR A 136 0.43 -6.61 -5.68
CA THR A 136 -0.88 -6.76 -5.00
C THR A 136 -1.05 -8.17 -4.45
N ASP A 137 -1.78 -8.28 -3.36
CA ASP A 137 -2.35 -9.53 -2.83
C ASP A 137 -3.85 -9.31 -2.59
N PRO A 138 -4.70 -9.60 -3.61
CA PRO A 138 -6.14 -9.39 -3.50
C PRO A 138 -6.81 -10.24 -2.43
N ASP A 139 -6.25 -11.43 -2.11
CA ASP A 139 -6.82 -12.33 -1.10
C ASP A 139 -6.59 -11.80 0.32
N LYS A 140 -5.54 -11.01 0.53
CA LYS A 140 -5.26 -10.31 1.79
C LYS A 140 -5.69 -8.85 1.77
N ASP A 141 -6.27 -8.37 0.68
CA ASP A 141 -6.64 -6.96 0.46
C ASP A 141 -5.46 -6.00 0.61
N LEU A 142 -4.30 -6.35 0.02
CA LEU A 142 -3.06 -5.59 0.11
C LEU A 142 -2.60 -5.09 -1.25
N ALA A 143 -2.00 -3.89 -1.26
CA ALA A 143 -1.30 -3.35 -2.42
C ALA A 143 -0.05 -2.57 -1.99
N LEU A 144 1.01 -2.71 -2.76
CA LEU A 144 2.22 -1.91 -2.72
C LEU A 144 2.21 -0.97 -3.92
N ILE A 145 2.31 0.32 -3.65
CA ILE A 145 2.40 1.37 -4.68
C ILE A 145 3.72 2.11 -4.56
N GLN A 146 4.20 2.64 -5.69
CA GLN A 146 5.33 3.56 -5.76
C GLN A 146 4.79 4.97 -5.97
N ILE A 147 5.18 5.90 -5.13
CA ILE A 147 4.85 7.33 -5.28
C ILE A 147 6.02 8.02 -5.98
N GLY A 148 5.74 8.85 -6.97
CA GLY A 148 6.74 9.71 -7.61
C GLY A 148 7.30 10.76 -6.65
N GLY A 149 8.40 11.41 -7.03
CA GLY A 149 9.00 12.48 -6.25
C GLY A 149 10.29 12.12 -5.52
N GLY A 150 10.51 12.71 -4.35
CA GLY A 150 11.80 12.77 -3.68
C GLY A 150 12.01 11.76 -2.55
N LYS A 151 12.64 12.24 -1.47
CA LYS A 151 12.80 11.46 -0.23
C LYS A 151 11.60 11.69 0.67
N TYR A 152 11.07 10.60 1.19
CA TYR A 152 9.90 10.60 2.03
C TYR A 152 10.22 10.18 3.47
N PRO A 153 9.51 10.74 4.47
CA PRO A 153 9.42 10.11 5.78
C PRO A 153 8.74 8.75 5.63
N TYR A 154 9.02 7.82 6.52
CA TYR A 154 8.46 6.46 6.46
C TYR A 154 8.18 5.90 7.84
N LEU A 155 7.27 4.92 7.91
CA LEU A 155 6.92 4.20 9.12
C LEU A 155 7.63 2.84 9.17
N PRO A 156 8.20 2.47 10.33
CA PRO A 156 8.77 1.15 10.53
C PRO A 156 7.65 0.11 10.70
N LEU A 157 7.83 -1.08 10.10
CA LEU A 157 6.93 -2.21 10.30
C LEU A 157 7.28 -2.93 11.61
N GLY A 158 6.33 -2.99 12.52
CA GLY A 158 6.41 -3.75 13.77
C GLY A 158 6.19 -5.25 13.57
N LYS A 159 6.34 -6.02 14.64
CA LYS A 159 6.09 -7.45 14.68
C LYS A 159 4.70 -7.72 15.25
N LEU A 160 4.12 -8.89 14.94
CA LEU A 160 2.84 -9.29 15.53
C LEU A 160 2.89 -9.39 17.07
N THR A 161 4.06 -9.70 17.64
CA THR A 161 4.28 -9.70 19.10
C THR A 161 4.06 -8.34 19.75
N ASP A 162 4.14 -7.27 18.97
CA ASP A 162 3.89 -5.91 19.44
C ASP A 162 2.38 -5.61 19.55
N ALA A 163 1.52 -6.43 18.91
CA ALA A 163 0.06 -6.33 18.92
C ALA A 163 -0.57 -7.09 20.10
N SER A 164 -0.12 -6.85 21.34
CA SER A 164 -0.70 -7.51 22.52
C SER A 164 -2.06 -6.91 22.88
N ILE A 165 -3.02 -7.76 23.26
CA ILE A 165 -4.37 -7.34 23.67
C ILE A 165 -4.28 -6.32 24.84
N GLY A 166 -5.06 -5.25 24.74
CA GLY A 166 -5.09 -4.14 25.69
C GLY A 166 -4.04 -3.06 25.44
N LYS A 167 -3.07 -3.27 24.51
CA LYS A 167 -2.14 -2.20 24.13
C LYS A 167 -2.82 -1.09 23.38
N GLU A 168 -2.43 0.13 23.69
CA GLU A 168 -2.88 1.33 23.00
C GLU A 168 -2.41 1.34 21.56
N VAL A 169 -3.29 1.77 20.66
CA VAL A 169 -3.01 1.91 19.22
C VAL A 169 -3.67 3.15 18.65
N TYR A 170 -3.14 3.60 17.55
CA TYR A 170 -3.67 4.71 16.77
C TYR A 170 -3.89 4.28 15.32
N ILE A 171 -4.95 4.80 14.72
CA ILE A 171 -5.19 4.75 13.29
C ILE A 171 -4.92 6.15 12.74
N VAL A 172 -4.10 6.25 11.71
CA VAL A 172 -3.85 7.50 11.01
C VAL A 172 -4.41 7.38 9.60
N GLY A 173 -5.28 8.30 9.22
CA GLY A 173 -5.87 8.35 7.89
C GLY A 173 -5.83 9.74 7.30
N ASN A 174 -6.05 9.82 6.00
CA ASN A 174 -6.25 11.07 5.28
C ASN A 174 -7.61 11.05 4.58
N PRO A 175 -8.72 11.04 5.36
CA PRO A 175 -10.04 11.00 4.78
C PRO A 175 -10.26 12.26 3.93
N LEU A 176 -10.60 12.04 2.66
CA LEU A 176 -10.96 13.10 1.71
C LEU A 176 -9.81 14.02 1.26
N GLY A 177 -8.55 13.80 1.67
CA GLY A 177 -7.42 14.66 1.35
C GLY A 177 -7.52 16.06 1.97
N LEU A 178 -8.39 16.27 2.97
CA LEU A 178 -8.64 17.57 3.59
C LEU A 178 -7.79 17.82 4.84
N SER A 179 -7.45 16.76 5.56
CA SER A 179 -6.53 16.79 6.71
C SER A 179 -6.29 15.38 7.24
N HIS A 180 -5.12 15.13 7.77
CA HIS A 180 -4.83 13.89 8.47
C HIS A 180 -5.69 13.81 9.73
N SER A 181 -6.36 12.68 9.92
CA SER A 181 -7.11 12.39 11.13
C SER A 181 -6.51 11.22 11.87
N MET A 182 -6.56 11.29 13.18
CA MET A 182 -6.06 10.23 14.05
C MET A 182 -7.17 9.78 14.99
N SER A 183 -7.35 8.47 15.11
CA SER A 183 -8.22 7.88 16.12
C SER A 183 -7.41 6.98 17.05
N ARG A 184 -7.79 6.94 18.31
CA ARG A 184 -7.12 6.18 19.38
C ARG A 184 -8.03 5.04 19.85
N GLY A 185 -7.44 3.92 20.19
CA GLY A 185 -8.09 2.76 20.78
C GLY A 185 -7.08 1.78 21.35
N ILE A 186 -7.49 0.52 21.45
CA ILE A 186 -6.64 -0.58 21.90
C ILE A 186 -6.69 -1.74 20.93
N VAL A 187 -5.72 -2.65 21.02
CA VAL A 187 -5.82 -3.98 20.43
C VAL A 187 -6.87 -4.77 21.22
N SER A 188 -8.01 -5.03 20.61
CA SER A 188 -9.10 -5.80 21.25
C SER A 188 -8.91 -7.31 21.11
N SER A 189 -8.30 -7.77 20.00
CA SER A 189 -8.04 -9.20 19.74
C SER A 189 -7.04 -9.36 18.58
N VAL A 190 -6.37 -10.50 18.53
CA VAL A 190 -5.62 -10.93 17.34
C VAL A 190 -6.24 -12.24 16.86
N ARG A 191 -6.70 -12.27 15.62
CA ARG A 191 -7.44 -13.39 15.04
C ARG A 191 -6.67 -13.98 13.87
N LYS A 192 -6.33 -15.26 13.96
CA LYS A 192 -5.78 -16.03 12.85
C LYS A 192 -6.90 -16.81 12.18
N GLY A 193 -6.98 -16.73 10.87
CA GLY A 193 -8.02 -17.38 10.08
C GLY A 193 -7.58 -17.60 8.65
N MET A 194 -8.54 -17.87 7.81
CA MET A 194 -8.36 -18.08 6.36
C MET A 194 -9.30 -17.16 5.60
N ASN A 195 -8.79 -16.54 4.55
CA ASN A 195 -9.61 -15.88 3.53
C ASN A 195 -9.37 -16.61 2.20
N LYS A 196 -10.43 -17.22 1.61
CA LYS A 196 -10.37 -17.99 0.36
C LYS A 196 -9.18 -18.97 0.30
N ASN A 197 -8.88 -19.70 1.35
CA ASN A 197 -7.73 -20.60 1.49
C ASN A 197 -6.36 -19.92 1.70
N THR A 198 -6.31 -18.60 1.86
CA THR A 198 -5.10 -17.85 2.19
C THR A 198 -5.05 -17.56 3.70
N PRO A 199 -3.98 -17.95 4.42
CA PRO A 199 -3.82 -17.58 5.82
C PRO A 199 -3.83 -16.07 6.00
N LEU A 200 -4.61 -15.58 6.96
CA LEU A 200 -4.77 -14.16 7.25
C LEU A 200 -4.83 -13.93 8.76
N THR A 201 -4.03 -12.99 9.24
CA THR A 201 -4.06 -12.53 10.62
C THR A 201 -4.65 -11.13 10.70
N LEU A 202 -5.76 -10.99 11.41
CA LEU A 202 -6.44 -9.73 11.64
C LEU A 202 -6.22 -9.25 13.07
N ILE A 203 -5.83 -7.99 13.20
CA ILE A 203 -5.77 -7.27 14.46
C ILE A 203 -7.09 -6.53 14.61
N GLN A 204 -7.86 -6.88 15.64
CA GLN A 204 -9.10 -6.19 15.99
C GLN A 204 -8.79 -5.01 16.90
N THR A 205 -9.45 -3.87 16.66
CA THR A 205 -9.32 -2.66 17.47
C THR A 205 -10.70 -1.99 17.65
N ASP A 206 -10.85 -1.25 18.73
CA ASP A 206 -11.98 -0.36 18.98
C ASP A 206 -11.72 1.09 18.54
N ALA A 207 -10.50 1.39 18.05
CA ALA A 207 -10.19 2.67 17.43
C ALA A 207 -11.17 2.94 16.27
N ALA A 208 -11.68 4.18 16.19
CA ALA A 208 -12.70 4.55 15.21
C ALA A 208 -12.16 4.41 13.77
N ILE A 209 -12.80 3.54 12.98
CA ILE A 209 -12.55 3.41 11.53
C ILE A 209 -13.67 4.13 10.79
N ASN A 210 -13.31 5.12 9.98
CA ASN A 210 -14.21 5.90 9.14
C ASN A 210 -13.84 5.74 7.67
N ALA A 211 -14.78 6.12 6.79
CA ALA A 211 -14.51 6.16 5.36
C ALA A 211 -13.27 7.03 5.07
N GLY A 212 -12.34 6.49 4.28
CA GLY A 212 -11.05 7.12 3.98
C GLY A 212 -9.88 6.65 4.85
N ASN A 213 -10.12 5.97 5.98
CA ASN A 213 -9.04 5.37 6.78
C ASN A 213 -8.54 4.03 6.20
N SER A 214 -9.30 3.39 5.29
CA SER A 214 -8.87 2.16 4.61
C SER A 214 -7.53 2.37 3.91
N GLY A 215 -6.59 1.45 4.12
CA GLY A 215 -5.21 1.54 3.65
C GLY A 215 -4.28 2.32 4.59
N GLY A 216 -4.81 2.98 5.62
CA GLY A 216 -4.02 3.67 6.63
C GLY A 216 -3.39 2.70 7.63
N PRO A 217 -2.33 3.13 8.35
CA PRO A 217 -1.65 2.30 9.32
C PRO A 217 -2.41 2.22 10.66
N LEU A 218 -2.40 1.04 11.26
CA LEU A 218 -2.63 0.82 12.68
C LEU A 218 -1.26 0.81 13.36
N ILE A 219 -0.99 1.75 14.25
CA ILE A 219 0.33 1.96 14.86
C ILE A 219 0.31 1.87 16.38
N THR A 220 1.47 1.58 16.97
CA THR A 220 1.72 1.75 18.41
C THR A 220 1.97 3.22 18.75
N PRO A 221 1.97 3.61 20.06
CA PRO A 221 2.41 4.95 20.48
C PRO A 221 3.83 5.30 20.06
N GLU A 222 4.69 4.30 19.83
CA GLU A 222 6.07 4.46 19.35
C GLU A 222 6.16 4.68 17.84
N GLY A 223 5.05 4.58 17.11
CA GLY A 223 5.00 4.74 15.65
C GLY A 223 5.30 3.48 14.85
N LEU A 224 5.34 2.29 15.49
CA LEU A 224 5.49 1.00 14.81
C LEU A 224 4.17 0.59 14.15
N VAL A 225 4.19 0.25 12.88
CA VAL A 225 3.01 -0.23 12.16
C VAL A 225 2.74 -1.68 12.53
N LEU A 226 1.60 -1.94 13.14
CA LEU A 226 1.09 -3.27 13.45
C LEU A 226 0.32 -3.90 12.30
N GLY A 227 -0.28 -3.07 11.44
CA GLY A 227 -1.07 -3.55 10.30
C GLY A 227 -1.65 -2.42 9.47
N VAL A 228 -2.35 -2.79 8.39
CA VAL A 228 -3.10 -1.90 7.51
C VAL A 228 -4.60 -2.02 7.78
N VAL A 229 -5.24 -0.90 8.05
CA VAL A 229 -6.69 -0.82 8.32
C VAL A 229 -7.45 -1.20 7.05
N THR A 230 -8.35 -2.18 7.15
CA THR A 230 -9.07 -2.68 5.97
C THR A 230 -10.59 -2.50 6.07
N PHE A 231 -11.22 -2.91 7.14
CA PHE A 231 -12.67 -2.79 7.28
C PHE A 231 -13.12 -2.67 8.74
N LYS A 232 -14.37 -2.25 8.93
CA LYS A 232 -15.11 -2.32 10.19
C LYS A 232 -16.20 -3.40 10.10
N ALA A 233 -16.55 -4.02 11.22
CA ALA A 233 -17.63 -4.97 11.27
C ALA A 233 -18.98 -4.28 11.00
N GLY A 234 -19.93 -5.04 10.46
CA GLY A 234 -21.30 -4.59 10.18
C GLY A 234 -21.60 -4.52 8.69
N THR A 235 -22.83 -4.14 8.40
CA THR A 235 -23.31 -3.87 7.04
C THR A 235 -23.66 -2.39 6.93
N PRO A 236 -23.84 -1.84 5.71
CA PRO A 236 -24.26 -0.45 5.52
C PRO A 236 -25.54 -0.09 6.30
N ASN A 237 -26.46 -1.08 6.46
CA ASN A 237 -27.73 -0.91 7.17
C ASN A 237 -27.66 -1.21 8.68
N LEU A 238 -26.58 -1.83 9.16
CA LEU A 238 -26.36 -2.17 10.56
C LEU A 238 -24.87 -2.01 10.90
N PRO A 239 -24.35 -0.78 11.02
CA PRO A 239 -22.95 -0.55 11.36
C PRO A 239 -22.70 -0.96 12.82
N VAL A 240 -21.71 -1.81 13.05
CA VAL A 240 -21.24 -2.13 14.41
C VAL A 240 -20.14 -1.14 14.77
N GLN A 241 -20.31 -0.44 15.88
CA GLN A 241 -19.29 0.49 16.41
C GLN A 241 -18.28 -0.26 17.28
N GLY A 242 -17.04 0.24 17.32
CA GLY A 242 -16.00 -0.31 18.20
C GLY A 242 -15.44 -1.67 17.76
N ILE A 243 -15.71 -2.12 16.54
CA ILE A 243 -15.11 -3.34 15.97
C ILE A 243 -14.53 -3.02 14.59
N GLY A 244 -13.24 -2.75 14.58
CA GLY A 244 -12.45 -2.53 13.38
C GLY A 244 -11.37 -3.58 13.21
N PHE A 245 -10.84 -3.74 12.00
CA PHE A 245 -9.84 -4.72 11.65
C PHE A 245 -8.72 -4.13 10.82
N ALA A 246 -7.49 -4.61 11.10
CA ALA A 246 -6.31 -4.35 10.30
C ALA A 246 -5.64 -5.68 9.91
N VAL A 247 -5.16 -5.79 8.68
CA VAL A 247 -4.31 -6.91 8.24
C VAL A 247 -2.93 -6.73 8.85
N SER A 248 -2.40 -7.78 9.46
CA SER A 248 -1.16 -7.72 10.24
C SER A 248 0.07 -7.34 9.41
N SER A 249 1.08 -6.73 10.06
CA SER A 249 2.37 -6.43 9.44
C SER A 249 3.07 -7.66 8.87
N GLU A 250 2.95 -8.83 9.51
CA GLU A 250 3.50 -10.09 9.00
C GLU A 250 2.84 -10.51 7.69
N ASP A 251 1.52 -10.32 7.58
CA ASP A 251 0.79 -10.58 6.34
C ASP A 251 1.11 -9.55 5.25
N ILE A 252 1.36 -8.28 5.61
CA ILE A 252 1.87 -7.26 4.68
C ILE A 252 3.22 -7.72 4.10
N ILE A 253 4.16 -8.09 4.97
CA ILE A 253 5.52 -8.51 4.56
C ILE A 253 5.44 -9.72 3.63
N SER A 254 4.69 -10.76 4.02
CA SER A 254 4.58 -12.00 3.24
C SER A 254 3.79 -11.83 1.95
N GLY A 255 2.64 -11.14 2.00
CA GLY A 255 1.73 -10.94 0.85
C GLY A 255 2.34 -10.06 -0.23
N LEU A 256 3.12 -9.06 0.14
CA LEU A 256 3.76 -8.14 -0.81
C LEU A 256 5.23 -8.47 -1.06
N SER A 257 5.74 -9.60 -0.54
CA SER A 257 7.13 -10.05 -0.71
C SER A 257 8.17 -9.00 -0.29
N LEU A 258 7.90 -8.30 0.82
CA LEU A 258 8.82 -7.29 1.33
C LEU A 258 10.06 -7.94 1.96
N THR A 259 11.19 -7.24 1.90
CA THR A 259 12.46 -7.70 2.49
C THR A 259 12.98 -6.71 3.52
N PRO A 260 13.59 -7.20 4.63
CA PRO A 260 14.21 -6.29 5.58
C PRO A 260 15.32 -5.47 4.91
N ALA A 261 15.28 -4.15 5.10
CA ALA A 261 16.40 -3.32 4.71
C ALA A 261 17.63 -3.72 5.52
N LYS A 262 18.79 -3.75 4.90
CA LYS A 262 20.04 -3.73 5.66
C LYS A 262 20.05 -2.42 6.43
N GLU A 263 20.31 -2.47 7.74
CA GLU A 263 20.36 -1.29 8.60
C GLU A 263 21.14 -0.16 7.91
N SER A 264 20.50 0.99 7.80
CA SER A 264 21.20 2.17 7.32
C SER A 264 22.39 2.42 8.27
N PRO A 265 23.61 2.68 7.77
CA PRO A 265 24.66 3.15 8.64
C PRO A 265 24.13 4.39 9.35
N GLY A 266 24.16 4.35 10.69
CA GLY A 266 23.71 5.46 11.53
C GLY A 266 24.42 6.76 11.11
N PRO A 267 23.92 7.95 11.50
CA PRO A 267 24.42 9.24 11.06
C PRO A 267 25.92 9.50 11.33
N ASN A 268 26.63 8.56 11.95
CA ASN A 268 28.05 8.67 12.31
C ASN A 268 29.04 7.80 11.52
N SER A 269 28.63 7.12 10.42
CA SER A 269 29.57 6.28 9.64
C SER A 269 30.35 7.01 8.54
N SER A 270 30.31 8.33 8.48
CA SER A 270 31.10 9.14 7.52
C SER A 270 32.35 9.79 8.15
N LYS A 271 32.96 9.17 9.17
CA LYS A 271 34.27 9.53 9.65
C LYS A 271 35.13 8.29 9.84
N GLN A 272 35.73 7.81 8.77
CA GLN A 272 37.05 7.18 8.72
C GLN A 272 37.67 7.40 7.34
#